data_6d9dfd471d3bcebb29e56674afae7324
#
_entry.id   6d9dfd471d3bcebb29e56674afae7324
#
_cell.length_a   1.000
_cell.length_b   1.000
_cell.length_c   1.000
_cell.angle_alpha   90.00
_cell.angle_beta   90.00
_cell.angle_gamma   90.00
#
_symmetry.space_group_name_H-M   'P 1'
#
loop_
_entity.id
_entity.type
_entity.pdbx_description
1 polymer ?
#
loop_
_entity_poly.entity_id
_entity_poly.type
_entity_poly.pdbx_seq_one_letter_code
_entity_poly.pdbx_strand_id
1 'polypeptide(L)'
;MRTHVLVAAVALAAGVQLAAQQAARPDPLVRENATQQVADHVYIIPDNNVSLVPNVGIIVGNTGVLVVDTGMGARNGATVLREAQKLAGTKTMYLATTHVHPEHDLGAGAFPVTTKMIRAESQVQEISDDGLAITERFKAMSPFTAELLKDAQFRKADVTFRDSYDLDLGGVRVRLMAMGFNHTKGDTAFFAQPDAVLFAGDIIMTRLPNVTGPESRVRQWLSSLDTLEALKPKLIVPSHGPTGDAAMIAPYRAYFGRAPV
;
A
#
# COMPACT_ATOMS: atom_id res chain seq x y z
N MET A 1 12.44 -35.09 -77.40
CA MET A 1 11.42 -34.31 -76.73
C MET A 1 11.43 -34.77 -75.25
N ARG A 2 11.93 -33.93 -74.35
CA ARG A 2 11.97 -34.19 -72.90
C ARG A 2 10.97 -33.28 -72.24
N THR A 3 9.90 -33.83 -71.73
CA THR A 3 8.84 -33.17 -70.99
C THR A 3 9.33 -32.92 -69.53
N HIS A 4 9.52 -31.69 -69.12
CA HIS A 4 9.78 -31.36 -67.74
C HIS A 4 8.45 -31.15 -67.01
N VAL A 5 8.18 -32.02 -66.07
CA VAL A 5 7.08 -31.91 -65.14
C VAL A 5 7.57 -31.03 -63.98
N LEU A 6 7.01 -29.79 -63.86
CA LEU A 6 7.21 -28.94 -62.71
C LEU A 6 6.29 -29.43 -61.59
N VAL A 7 6.88 -29.94 -60.51
CA VAL A 7 6.15 -30.19 -59.24
C VAL A 7 6.22 -28.92 -58.43
N ALA A 8 5.08 -28.21 -58.31
CA ALA A 8 4.95 -27.09 -57.43
C ALA A 8 4.72 -27.61 -56.00
N ALA A 9 5.73 -27.52 -55.15
CA ALA A 9 5.58 -27.77 -53.72
C ALA A 9 4.92 -26.54 -53.03
N VAL A 10 3.63 -26.69 -52.72
CA VAL A 10 2.92 -25.73 -51.87
C VAL A 10 3.36 -25.97 -50.43
N ALA A 11 4.29 -25.15 -49.91
CA ALA A 11 4.59 -25.12 -48.48
C ALA A 11 3.45 -24.41 -47.74
N LEU A 12 2.57 -25.18 -47.07
CA LEU A 12 1.66 -24.63 -46.05
C LEU A 12 2.52 -24.22 -44.86
N ALA A 13 2.83 -22.95 -44.75
CA ALA A 13 3.33 -22.36 -43.51
C ALA A 13 2.18 -22.29 -42.52
N ALA A 14 2.00 -23.33 -41.71
CA ALA A 14 1.14 -23.25 -40.52
C ALA A 14 1.84 -22.31 -39.54
N GLY A 15 1.42 -21.03 -39.57
CA GLY A 15 1.79 -20.07 -38.55
C GLY A 15 1.19 -20.49 -37.23
N VAL A 16 1.96 -21.19 -36.41
CA VAL A 16 1.66 -21.36 -35.01
C VAL A 16 1.82 -20.00 -34.37
N GLN A 17 0.73 -19.21 -34.29
CA GLN A 17 0.64 -18.10 -33.39
C GLN A 17 0.70 -18.67 -31.98
N LEU A 18 1.90 -18.72 -31.38
CA LEU A 18 2.02 -18.72 -29.93
C LEU A 18 1.49 -17.37 -29.45
N ALA A 19 0.17 -17.28 -29.24
CA ALA A 19 -0.39 -16.31 -28.30
C ALA A 19 0.27 -16.65 -26.96
N ALA A 20 1.31 -15.89 -26.59
CA ALA A 20 1.82 -15.92 -25.24
C ALA A 20 0.58 -15.57 -24.38
N GLN A 21 -0.01 -16.60 -23.75
CA GLN A 21 -1.04 -16.44 -22.78
C GLN A 21 -0.41 -15.62 -21.66
N GLN A 22 -0.63 -14.31 -21.69
CA GLN A 22 -0.20 -13.43 -20.62
C GLN A 22 -0.96 -13.95 -19.40
N ALA A 23 -0.24 -14.63 -18.51
CA ALA A 23 -0.83 -15.22 -17.32
C ALA A 23 -1.69 -14.12 -16.67
N ALA A 24 -2.99 -14.41 -16.50
CA ALA A 24 -3.91 -13.45 -15.94
C ALA A 24 -3.32 -12.98 -14.61
N ARG A 25 -3.18 -11.65 -14.42
CA ARG A 25 -2.69 -11.12 -13.16
C ARG A 25 -3.63 -11.59 -12.07
N PRO A 26 -3.12 -12.04 -10.91
CA PRO A 26 -3.98 -12.45 -9.81
C PRO A 26 -4.85 -11.27 -9.36
N ASP A 27 -6.08 -11.59 -8.96
CA ASP A 27 -6.99 -10.59 -8.41
C ASP A 27 -6.38 -9.89 -7.20
N PRO A 28 -6.60 -8.57 -7.05
CA PRO A 28 -6.03 -7.78 -5.94
C PRO A 28 -6.75 -8.07 -4.62
N LEU A 29 -6.55 -9.28 -4.09
CA LEU A 29 -7.15 -9.74 -2.85
C LEU A 29 -6.10 -9.95 -1.77
N VAL A 30 -6.36 -9.35 -0.60
CA VAL A 30 -5.61 -9.62 0.62
C VAL A 30 -5.78 -11.08 1.00
N ARG A 31 -4.67 -11.76 1.26
CA ARG A 31 -4.66 -13.19 1.55
C ARG A 31 -5.02 -13.46 3.00
N GLU A 32 -6.03 -14.27 3.23
CA GLU A 32 -6.45 -14.73 4.55
C GLU A 32 -5.46 -15.76 5.12
N ASN A 33 -5.30 -15.78 6.45
CA ASN A 33 -4.36 -16.66 7.18
C ASN A 33 -2.89 -16.52 6.72
N ALA A 34 -2.51 -15.32 6.25
CA ALA A 34 -1.15 -15.02 5.80
C ALA A 34 -0.40 -14.09 6.76
N THR A 35 -0.99 -13.74 7.90
CA THR A 35 -0.39 -12.85 8.90
C THR A 35 0.91 -13.43 9.42
N GLN A 36 1.97 -12.61 9.41
CA GLN A 36 3.32 -12.95 9.84
C GLN A 36 3.77 -11.98 10.93
N GLN A 37 4.38 -12.50 12.00
CA GLN A 37 5.05 -11.67 12.98
C GLN A 37 6.43 -11.26 12.46
N VAL A 38 6.71 -9.95 12.47
CA VAL A 38 7.98 -9.39 11.96
C VAL A 38 8.80 -8.71 13.05
N ALA A 39 8.19 -8.42 14.21
CA ALA A 39 8.84 -7.96 15.43
C ALA A 39 7.97 -8.33 16.64
N ASP A 40 8.42 -8.07 17.86
CA ASP A 40 7.72 -8.51 19.09
C ASP A 40 6.26 -8.06 19.14
N HIS A 41 5.96 -6.84 18.68
CA HIS A 41 4.64 -6.25 18.72
C HIS A 41 4.06 -5.97 17.30
N VAL A 42 4.79 -6.34 16.24
CA VAL A 42 4.43 -5.96 14.88
C VAL A 42 4.21 -7.18 14.00
N TYR A 43 3.06 -7.20 13.34
CA TYR A 43 2.64 -8.21 12.39
C TYR A 43 2.34 -7.55 11.05
N ILE A 44 2.45 -8.30 9.97
CA ILE A 44 2.04 -7.88 8.62
C ILE A 44 1.19 -8.96 7.96
N ILE A 45 0.24 -8.53 7.14
CA ILE A 45 -0.33 -9.37 6.10
C ILE A 45 0.42 -8.98 4.82
N PRO A 46 1.31 -9.84 4.28
CA PRO A 46 2.15 -9.47 3.15
C PRO A 46 1.34 -9.30 1.86
N ASP A 47 1.84 -8.45 0.95
CA ASP A 47 1.27 -8.22 -0.38
C ASP A 47 1.30 -9.46 -1.30
N ASN A 48 2.10 -10.45 -0.93
CA ASN A 48 2.33 -11.68 -1.72
C ASN A 48 2.72 -11.41 -3.18
N ASN A 49 3.31 -10.25 -3.45
CA ASN A 49 3.66 -9.77 -4.79
C ASN A 49 2.43 -9.68 -5.74
N VAL A 50 1.26 -9.44 -5.20
CA VAL A 50 0.02 -9.20 -5.94
C VAL A 50 -0.12 -7.69 -6.16
N SER A 51 -0.28 -7.29 -7.42
CA SER A 51 -0.48 -5.87 -7.77
C SER A 51 -1.73 -5.32 -7.08
N LEU A 52 -1.67 -4.08 -6.58
CA LEU A 52 -2.77 -3.40 -5.87
C LEU A 52 -3.17 -4.10 -4.55
N VAL A 53 -2.26 -4.86 -3.95
CA VAL A 53 -2.40 -5.37 -2.58
C VAL A 53 -1.24 -4.79 -1.76
N PRO A 54 -1.49 -4.06 -0.68
CA PRO A 54 -0.42 -3.55 0.18
C PRO A 54 0.02 -4.58 1.21
N ASN A 55 1.20 -4.39 1.77
CA ASN A 55 1.55 -4.95 3.07
C ASN A 55 0.71 -4.24 4.14
N VAL A 56 -0.23 -4.96 4.75
CA VAL A 56 -1.06 -4.41 5.83
C VAL A 56 -0.34 -4.60 7.16
N GLY A 57 -0.23 -3.53 7.94
CA GLY A 57 0.38 -3.58 9.27
C GLY A 57 -0.64 -3.85 10.38
N ILE A 58 -0.25 -4.62 11.40
CA ILE A 58 -1.01 -4.81 12.64
C ILE A 58 -0.04 -4.65 13.80
N ILE A 59 -0.18 -3.59 14.59
CA ILE A 59 0.70 -3.25 15.71
C ILE A 59 -0.09 -3.46 17.00
N VAL A 60 0.43 -4.30 17.89
CA VAL A 60 -0.31 -4.81 19.06
C VAL A 60 0.36 -4.36 20.35
N GLY A 61 -0.33 -3.51 21.12
CA GLY A 61 0.05 -3.19 22.49
C GLY A 61 -0.80 -3.93 23.52
N ASN A 62 -0.66 -3.57 24.79
CA ASN A 62 -1.41 -4.20 25.88
C ASN A 62 -2.87 -3.79 25.89
N THR A 63 -3.20 -2.57 25.49
CA THR A 63 -4.56 -1.99 25.56
C THR A 63 -5.18 -1.66 24.21
N GLY A 64 -4.36 -1.56 23.16
CA GLY A 64 -4.79 -1.18 21.84
C GLY A 64 -4.10 -1.94 20.72
N VAL A 65 -4.71 -1.91 19.54
CA VAL A 65 -4.18 -2.43 18.29
C VAL A 65 -4.38 -1.38 17.21
N LEU A 66 -3.32 -1.05 16.47
CA LEU A 66 -3.39 -0.21 15.28
C LEU A 66 -3.28 -1.09 14.03
N VAL A 67 -4.24 -0.94 13.12
CA VAL A 67 -4.17 -1.49 11.77
C VAL A 67 -3.70 -0.38 10.82
N VAL A 68 -2.70 -0.67 10.00
CA VAL A 68 -2.16 0.23 8.98
C VAL A 68 -2.50 -0.33 7.61
N ASP A 69 -3.28 0.42 6.84
CA ASP A 69 -3.86 0.05 5.54
C ASP A 69 -4.94 -1.05 5.62
N THR A 70 -5.77 -1.15 4.59
CA THR A 70 -7.02 -1.93 4.69
C THR A 70 -7.30 -2.84 3.48
N GLY A 71 -6.53 -2.68 2.41
CA GLY A 71 -6.88 -3.32 1.13
C GLY A 71 -8.01 -2.58 0.39
N MET A 72 -8.24 -2.98 -0.85
CA MET A 72 -9.19 -2.38 -1.78
C MET A 72 -10.62 -2.87 -1.53
N GLY A 73 -11.51 -1.98 -1.09
CA GLY A 73 -12.93 -2.25 -0.93
C GLY A 73 -13.29 -3.16 0.25
N ALA A 74 -14.59 -3.29 0.52
CA ALA A 74 -15.10 -3.95 1.72
C ALA A 74 -14.68 -5.43 1.84
N ARG A 75 -14.51 -6.14 0.72
CA ARG A 75 -14.08 -7.55 0.70
C ARG A 75 -12.68 -7.72 1.32
N ASN A 76 -11.72 -6.88 0.90
CA ASN A 76 -10.37 -6.90 1.45
C ASN A 76 -10.35 -6.39 2.89
N GLY A 77 -11.07 -5.28 3.17
CA GLY A 77 -11.20 -4.76 4.51
C GLY A 77 -11.74 -5.77 5.52
N ALA A 78 -12.73 -6.60 5.13
CA ALA A 78 -13.25 -7.66 5.97
C ALA A 78 -12.18 -8.75 6.25
N THR A 79 -11.33 -9.08 5.27
CA THR A 79 -10.22 -10.00 5.49
C THR A 79 -9.21 -9.42 6.48
N VAL A 80 -8.80 -8.16 6.28
CA VAL A 80 -7.88 -7.46 7.20
C VAL A 80 -8.46 -7.40 8.61
N LEU A 81 -9.74 -7.06 8.74
CA LEU A 81 -10.43 -7.03 10.04
C LEU A 81 -10.38 -8.37 10.75
N ARG A 82 -10.69 -9.48 10.05
CA ARG A 82 -10.63 -10.83 10.66
C ARG A 82 -9.21 -11.16 11.13
N GLU A 83 -8.19 -10.85 10.35
CA GLU A 83 -6.80 -11.08 10.74
C GLU A 83 -6.41 -10.23 11.97
N ALA A 84 -6.77 -8.95 11.99
CA ALA A 84 -6.51 -8.08 13.12
C ALA A 84 -7.25 -8.53 14.40
N GLN A 85 -8.48 -9.01 14.28
CA GLN A 85 -9.29 -9.51 15.41
C GLN A 85 -8.65 -10.72 16.10
N LYS A 86 -7.94 -11.59 15.37
CA LYS A 86 -7.20 -12.73 15.97
C LYS A 86 -6.15 -12.28 16.97
N LEU A 87 -5.58 -11.07 16.76
CA LEU A 87 -4.53 -10.47 17.60
C LEU A 87 -5.08 -9.47 18.62
N ALA A 88 -6.18 -8.84 18.32
CA ALA A 88 -6.74 -7.76 19.14
C ALA A 88 -7.39 -8.28 20.43
N GLY A 89 -8.11 -9.39 20.39
CA GLY A 89 -8.94 -9.83 21.52
C GLY A 89 -9.97 -8.75 21.89
N THR A 90 -9.92 -8.25 23.13
CA THR A 90 -10.81 -7.20 23.65
C THR A 90 -10.19 -5.78 23.61
N LYS A 91 -9.01 -5.62 23.01
CA LYS A 91 -8.31 -4.34 22.96
C LYS A 91 -9.02 -3.34 22.05
N THR A 92 -8.83 -2.05 22.34
CA THR A 92 -9.34 -0.98 21.48
C THR A 92 -8.66 -1.05 20.11
N MET A 93 -9.45 -1.04 19.03
CA MET A 93 -8.91 -1.06 17.66
C MET A 93 -8.85 0.35 17.09
N TYR A 94 -7.70 0.67 16.53
CA TYR A 94 -7.43 1.88 15.78
C TYR A 94 -7.13 1.51 14.32
N LEU A 95 -7.40 2.43 13.42
CA LEU A 95 -7.18 2.31 11.99
C LEU A 95 -6.53 3.58 11.46
N ALA A 96 -5.52 3.45 10.64
CA ALA A 96 -4.94 4.54 9.90
C ALA A 96 -4.41 4.04 8.56
N THR A 97 -4.29 4.90 7.56
CA THR A 97 -3.83 4.54 6.23
C THR A 97 -2.62 5.36 5.83
N THR A 98 -1.73 4.75 5.06
CA THR A 98 -0.51 5.40 4.60
C THR A 98 -0.83 6.54 3.64
N HIS A 99 -1.83 6.36 2.77
CA HIS A 99 -2.31 7.37 1.83
C HIS A 99 -3.68 7.00 1.26
N VAL A 100 -4.22 7.83 0.38
CA VAL A 100 -5.62 7.79 -0.07
C VAL A 100 -5.90 6.86 -1.26
N HIS A 101 -4.91 6.15 -1.79
CA HIS A 101 -5.20 5.21 -2.87
C HIS A 101 -6.13 4.09 -2.41
N PRO A 102 -7.07 3.64 -3.26
CA PRO A 102 -8.10 2.68 -2.93
C PRO A 102 -7.62 1.37 -2.31
N GLU A 103 -6.47 0.85 -2.75
CA GLU A 103 -5.87 -0.37 -2.22
C GLU A 103 -5.35 -0.24 -0.79
N HIS A 104 -5.14 0.98 -0.32
CA HIS A 104 -4.70 1.27 1.05
C HIS A 104 -5.88 1.64 1.95
N ASP A 105 -6.87 2.33 1.41
CA ASP A 105 -7.87 3.06 2.21
C ASP A 105 -9.29 2.49 2.13
N LEU A 106 -9.77 2.10 0.95
CA LEU A 106 -11.19 1.88 0.74
C LEU A 106 -11.74 0.56 1.31
N GLY A 107 -10.90 -0.25 1.99
CA GLY A 107 -11.34 -1.33 2.85
C GLY A 107 -11.80 -0.88 4.24
N ALA A 108 -11.54 0.38 4.62
CA ALA A 108 -11.84 0.92 5.96
C ALA A 108 -13.34 0.85 6.33
N GLY A 109 -14.23 0.85 5.34
CA GLY A 109 -15.67 0.71 5.55
C GLY A 109 -16.11 -0.63 6.14
N ALA A 110 -15.29 -1.67 6.05
CA ALA A 110 -15.58 -2.99 6.65
C ALA A 110 -15.37 -3.04 8.17
N PHE A 111 -14.66 -2.05 8.73
CA PHE A 111 -14.37 -2.02 10.16
C PHE A 111 -15.56 -1.49 10.95
N PRO A 112 -15.84 -2.04 12.15
CA PRO A 112 -16.94 -1.57 13.00
C PRO A 112 -16.79 -0.09 13.36
N VAL A 113 -17.90 0.58 13.65
CA VAL A 113 -17.91 2.00 14.03
C VAL A 113 -17.15 2.28 15.32
N THR A 114 -16.93 1.27 16.16
CA THR A 114 -16.12 1.36 17.38
C THR A 114 -14.63 1.47 17.10
N THR A 115 -14.15 1.08 15.90
CA THR A 115 -12.77 1.27 15.47
C THR A 115 -12.52 2.76 15.23
N LYS A 116 -11.46 3.31 15.83
CA LYS A 116 -11.13 4.73 15.73
C LYS A 116 -10.24 5.00 14.51
N MET A 117 -10.73 5.75 13.53
CA MET A 117 -9.97 6.15 12.34
C MET A 117 -9.14 7.40 12.63
N ILE A 118 -7.82 7.31 12.40
CA ILE A 118 -6.87 8.42 12.59
C ILE A 118 -6.31 8.80 11.22
N ARG A 119 -6.33 10.11 10.88
CA ARG A 119 -5.82 10.62 9.59
C ARG A 119 -5.01 11.90 9.77
N ALA A 120 -4.03 12.10 8.90
CA ALA A 120 -3.45 13.41 8.72
C ALA A 120 -4.48 14.39 8.11
N GLU A 121 -4.46 15.66 8.51
CA GLU A 121 -5.30 16.71 7.92
C GLU A 121 -5.11 16.80 6.40
N SER A 122 -3.87 16.59 5.91
CA SER A 122 -3.55 16.54 4.48
C SER A 122 -4.25 15.40 3.74
N GLN A 123 -4.42 14.22 4.36
CA GLN A 123 -5.24 13.13 3.78
C GLN A 123 -6.72 13.50 3.71
N VAL A 124 -7.25 14.13 4.77
CA VAL A 124 -8.66 14.58 4.79
C VAL A 124 -8.90 15.58 3.67
N GLN A 125 -7.96 16.52 3.47
CA GLN A 125 -8.06 17.50 2.39
C GLN A 125 -7.97 16.83 1.01
N GLU A 126 -7.03 15.90 0.81
CA GLU A 126 -6.88 15.19 -0.46
C GLU A 126 -8.12 14.34 -0.80
N ILE A 127 -8.72 13.68 0.20
CA ILE A 127 -9.99 12.96 0.01
C ILE A 127 -11.10 13.90 -0.44
N SER A 128 -11.17 15.09 0.16
CA SER A 128 -12.16 16.11 -0.22
C SER A 128 -11.97 16.62 -1.65
N ASP A 129 -10.73 16.83 -2.05
CA ASP A 129 -10.41 17.43 -3.35
C ASP A 129 -10.44 16.40 -4.48
N ASP A 130 -9.85 15.23 -4.27
CA ASP A 130 -9.52 14.28 -5.33
C ASP A 130 -10.10 12.87 -5.12
N GLY A 131 -10.64 12.57 -3.93
CA GLY A 131 -11.02 11.21 -3.54
C GLY A 131 -11.94 10.50 -4.52
N LEU A 132 -12.95 11.24 -5.07
CA LEU A 132 -13.85 10.68 -6.08
C LEU A 132 -13.10 10.35 -7.38
N ALA A 133 -12.28 11.27 -7.88
CA ALA A 133 -11.53 11.09 -9.11
C ALA A 133 -10.52 9.93 -9.01
N ILE A 134 -9.87 9.81 -7.85
CA ILE A 134 -8.95 8.69 -7.55
C ILE A 134 -9.74 7.37 -7.58
N THR A 135 -10.88 7.30 -6.90
CA THR A 135 -11.72 6.09 -6.85
C THR A 135 -12.18 5.67 -8.25
N GLU A 136 -12.69 6.60 -9.06
CA GLU A 136 -13.14 6.30 -10.43
C GLU A 136 -12.00 5.85 -11.33
N ARG A 137 -10.80 6.42 -11.18
CA ARG A 137 -9.60 5.96 -11.90
C ARG A 137 -9.27 4.50 -11.58
N PHE A 138 -9.37 4.08 -10.32
CA PHE A 138 -9.12 2.69 -9.93
C PHE A 138 -10.24 1.73 -10.38
N LYS A 139 -11.50 2.17 -10.35
CA LYS A 139 -12.60 1.40 -10.94
C LYS A 139 -12.38 1.12 -12.42
N ALA A 140 -11.83 2.09 -13.14
CA ALA A 140 -11.57 1.96 -14.58
C ALA A 140 -10.43 0.99 -14.93
N MET A 141 -9.62 0.54 -13.98
CA MET A 141 -8.48 -0.35 -14.26
C MET A 141 -8.90 -1.75 -14.70
N SER A 142 -10.00 -2.28 -14.17
CA SER A 142 -10.55 -3.58 -14.56
C SER A 142 -11.99 -3.78 -14.05
N PRO A 143 -12.77 -4.71 -14.64
CA PRO A 143 -14.06 -5.09 -14.08
C PRO A 143 -14.00 -5.57 -12.63
N PHE A 144 -12.90 -6.22 -12.25
CA PHE A 144 -12.73 -6.72 -10.88
C PHE A 144 -12.50 -5.58 -9.87
N THR A 145 -11.66 -4.58 -10.20
CA THR A 145 -11.50 -3.39 -9.36
C THR A 145 -12.78 -2.57 -9.28
N ALA A 146 -13.54 -2.47 -10.38
CA ALA A 146 -14.86 -1.83 -10.37
C ALA A 146 -15.83 -2.52 -9.40
N GLU A 147 -15.86 -3.86 -9.38
CA GLU A 147 -16.71 -4.63 -8.44
C GLU A 147 -16.25 -4.46 -6.99
N LEU A 148 -14.93 -4.49 -6.72
CA LEU A 148 -14.41 -4.26 -5.37
C LEU A 148 -14.77 -2.86 -4.82
N LEU A 149 -14.84 -1.87 -5.69
CA LEU A 149 -15.01 -0.46 -5.32
C LEU A 149 -16.42 0.08 -5.54
N LYS A 150 -17.39 -0.73 -5.98
CA LYS A 150 -18.73 -0.27 -6.38
C LYS A 150 -19.43 0.56 -5.30
N ASP A 151 -19.32 0.14 -4.02
CA ASP A 151 -19.95 0.78 -2.86
C ASP A 151 -18.92 1.37 -1.89
N ALA A 152 -17.64 1.45 -2.31
CA ALA A 152 -16.57 1.89 -1.44
C ALA A 152 -16.63 3.40 -1.20
N GLN A 153 -16.42 3.80 0.04
CA GLN A 153 -16.38 5.19 0.47
C GLN A 153 -15.24 5.38 1.47
N PHE A 154 -14.60 6.55 1.41
CA PHE A 154 -13.62 6.94 2.42
C PHE A 154 -14.28 7.06 3.79
N ARG A 155 -13.71 6.37 4.78
CA ARG A 155 -14.17 6.48 6.16
C ARG A 155 -13.74 7.82 6.73
N LYS A 156 -14.66 8.51 7.40
CA LYS A 156 -14.36 9.76 8.13
C LYS A 156 -13.38 9.49 9.28
N ALA A 157 -12.49 10.44 9.51
CA ALA A 157 -11.60 10.40 10.66
C ALA A 157 -12.37 10.67 11.97
N ASP A 158 -12.04 9.89 13.00
CA ASP A 158 -12.43 10.20 14.39
C ASP A 158 -11.41 11.13 15.05
N VAL A 159 -10.14 11.05 14.62
CA VAL A 159 -9.03 11.88 15.08
C VAL A 159 -8.25 12.38 13.87
N THR A 160 -7.94 13.67 13.85
CA THR A 160 -7.05 14.27 12.85
C THR A 160 -5.82 14.87 13.50
N PHE A 161 -4.72 14.94 12.75
CA PHE A 161 -3.48 15.57 13.17
C PHE A 161 -2.82 16.30 12.01
N ARG A 162 -2.02 17.35 12.32
CA ARG A 162 -1.35 18.17 11.31
C ARG A 162 0.02 17.62 10.92
N ASP A 163 0.93 17.52 11.87
CA ASP A 163 2.32 17.13 11.62
C ASP A 163 2.61 15.71 12.11
N SER A 164 2.25 15.41 13.33
CA SER A 164 2.41 14.07 13.92
C SER A 164 1.40 13.81 15.03
N TYR A 165 1.18 12.52 15.30
CA TYR A 165 0.34 12.04 16.38
C TYR A 165 1.00 10.81 17.02
N ASP A 166 1.20 10.85 18.35
CA ASP A 166 1.72 9.73 19.11
C ASP A 166 0.57 8.90 19.71
N LEU A 167 0.35 7.70 19.21
CA LEU A 167 -0.65 6.75 19.69
C LEU A 167 -0.01 5.79 20.68
N ASP A 168 -0.52 5.76 21.92
CA ASP A 168 -0.13 4.79 22.92
C ASP A 168 -1.10 3.59 22.89
N LEU A 169 -0.55 2.41 22.61
CA LEU A 169 -1.29 1.14 22.59
C LEU A 169 -1.12 0.34 23.89
N GLY A 170 -0.51 0.95 24.91
CA GLY A 170 -0.15 0.27 26.15
C GLY A 170 1.19 -0.49 26.05
N GLY A 171 2.29 0.21 26.35
CA GLY A 171 3.65 -0.30 26.23
C GLY A 171 4.23 -0.27 24.81
N VAL A 172 3.42 -0.02 23.81
CA VAL A 172 3.82 0.20 22.40
C VAL A 172 3.35 1.58 21.98
N ARG A 173 4.27 2.42 21.54
CA ARG A 173 3.96 3.75 21.00
C ARG A 173 4.14 3.72 19.49
N VAL A 174 3.14 4.23 18.79
CA VAL A 174 3.23 4.42 17.34
C VAL A 174 3.18 5.92 17.05
N ARG A 175 4.25 6.44 16.43
CA ARG A 175 4.25 7.80 15.89
C ARG A 175 3.73 7.78 14.46
N LEU A 176 2.60 8.44 14.24
CA LEU A 176 2.04 8.73 12.93
C LEU A 176 2.62 10.08 12.48
N MET A 177 3.15 10.17 11.27
CA MET A 177 3.82 11.38 10.76
C MET A 177 3.26 11.75 9.40
N ALA A 178 2.75 12.96 9.27
CA ALA A 178 2.38 13.52 7.98
C ALA A 178 3.65 13.86 7.20
N MET A 179 3.89 13.13 6.12
CA MET A 179 5.12 13.25 5.32
C MET A 179 4.99 14.27 4.18
N GLY A 180 3.78 14.84 4.01
CA GLY A 180 3.50 15.78 2.93
C GLY A 180 3.45 15.10 1.57
N PHE A 181 3.71 15.89 0.52
CA PHE A 181 3.47 15.48 -0.84
C PHE A 181 4.67 14.73 -1.44
N ASN A 182 4.64 13.40 -1.38
CA ASN A 182 5.62 12.52 -2.05
C ASN A 182 4.95 11.72 -3.17
N HIS A 183 4.31 10.60 -2.82
CA HIS A 183 3.54 9.76 -3.73
C HIS A 183 2.11 10.32 -3.92
N THR A 184 1.46 10.71 -2.82
CA THR A 184 0.21 11.45 -2.78
C THR A 184 0.35 12.72 -1.94
N LYS A 185 -0.69 13.57 -1.88
CA LYS A 185 -0.64 14.84 -1.13
C LYS A 185 -0.61 14.61 0.39
N GLY A 186 -1.18 13.51 0.86
CA GLY A 186 -1.37 13.19 2.27
C GLY A 186 -0.58 11.97 2.76
N ASP A 187 0.59 11.69 2.20
CA ASP A 187 1.39 10.54 2.64
C ASP A 187 1.69 10.59 4.14
N THR A 188 1.49 9.45 4.79
CA THR A 188 1.68 9.25 6.22
C THR A 188 2.57 8.05 6.47
N ALA A 189 3.58 8.18 7.32
CA ALA A 189 4.42 7.10 7.78
C ALA A 189 4.14 6.77 9.25
N PHE A 190 4.43 5.52 9.66
CA PHE A 190 4.17 5.05 11.02
C PHE A 190 5.44 4.43 11.60
N PHE A 191 5.85 4.88 12.78
CA PHE A 191 7.03 4.35 13.45
C PHE A 191 6.65 3.73 14.79
N ALA A 192 6.76 2.39 14.87
CA ALA A 192 6.40 1.61 16.05
C ALA A 192 7.62 1.41 16.98
N GLN A 193 7.45 1.77 18.26
CA GLN A 193 8.44 1.60 19.31
C GLN A 193 7.89 0.70 20.42
N PRO A 194 8.73 -0.16 21.05
CA PRO A 194 10.19 -0.19 21.00
C PRO A 194 10.83 -0.95 19.84
N ASP A 195 10.03 -1.58 18.98
CA ASP A 195 10.51 -2.48 17.92
C ASP A 195 11.32 -1.78 16.83
N ALA A 196 11.20 -0.45 16.73
CA ALA A 196 11.80 0.38 15.68
C ALA A 196 11.41 -0.07 14.26
N VAL A 197 10.12 -0.41 14.07
CA VAL A 197 9.55 -0.78 12.78
C VAL A 197 8.91 0.43 12.14
N LEU A 198 9.28 0.70 10.88
CA LEU A 198 8.77 1.81 10.07
C LEU A 198 7.84 1.26 8.97
N PHE A 199 6.60 1.70 8.96
CA PHE A 199 5.71 1.57 7.80
C PHE A 199 5.83 2.84 6.97
N ALA A 200 6.38 2.70 5.78
CA ALA A 200 6.78 3.84 4.95
C ALA A 200 5.76 4.22 3.87
N GLY A 201 4.69 3.44 3.72
CA GLY A 201 3.77 3.64 2.61
C GLY A 201 4.48 3.49 1.26
N ASP A 202 3.97 4.21 0.27
CA ASP A 202 4.56 4.25 -1.08
C ASP A 202 5.73 5.24 -1.19
N ILE A 203 6.13 5.86 -0.06
CA ILE A 203 7.36 6.67 -0.02
C ILE A 203 8.59 5.79 -0.22
N ILE A 204 8.56 4.54 0.29
CA ILE A 204 9.59 3.53 0.07
C ILE A 204 8.90 2.24 -0.37
N MET A 205 9.23 1.76 -1.55
CA MET A 205 8.81 0.47 -2.11
C MET A 205 10.05 -0.29 -2.56
N THR A 206 9.94 -1.57 -2.85
CA THR A 206 11.05 -2.35 -3.43
C THR A 206 11.25 -2.09 -4.92
N ARG A 207 10.33 -1.36 -5.53
CA ARG A 207 10.40 -0.91 -6.93
C ARG A 207 10.83 0.55 -7.00
N LEU A 208 11.08 1.05 -8.21
CA LEU A 208 11.34 2.48 -8.44
C LEU A 208 10.17 3.32 -7.93
N PRO A 209 10.43 4.57 -7.49
CA PRO A 209 9.40 5.47 -7.02
C PRO A 209 8.27 5.61 -8.03
N ASN A 210 7.04 5.40 -7.58
CA ASN A 210 5.86 5.66 -8.41
C ASN A 210 5.49 7.14 -8.30
N VAL A 211 6.02 7.93 -9.23
CA VAL A 211 5.72 9.35 -9.34
C VAL A 211 4.39 9.50 -10.06
N THR A 212 3.33 9.86 -9.35
CA THR A 212 1.95 9.84 -9.86
C THR A 212 1.53 11.08 -10.65
N GLY A 213 2.44 12.04 -10.86
CA GLY A 213 2.12 13.24 -11.66
C GLY A 213 3.16 14.35 -11.55
N PRO A 214 2.96 15.48 -12.23
CA PRO A 214 3.86 16.64 -12.20
C PRO A 214 3.95 17.29 -10.82
N GLU A 215 3.13 16.85 -9.90
CA GLU A 215 2.98 17.38 -8.55
C GLU A 215 3.84 16.64 -7.54
N SER A 216 4.37 15.44 -7.85
CA SER A 216 5.32 14.75 -6.99
C SER A 216 6.60 15.59 -6.85
N ARG A 217 6.82 16.08 -5.65
CA ARG A 217 7.93 17.03 -5.40
C ARG A 217 9.17 16.26 -4.97
N VAL A 218 10.11 16.10 -5.87
CA VAL A 218 11.41 15.44 -5.59
C VAL A 218 12.08 15.98 -4.32
N ARG A 219 12.05 17.30 -4.10
CA ARG A 219 12.62 17.91 -2.88
C ARG A 219 11.91 17.44 -1.62
N GLN A 220 10.57 17.39 -1.66
CA GLN A 220 9.79 16.90 -0.52
C GLN A 220 10.10 15.43 -0.27
N TRP A 221 10.19 14.62 -1.33
CA TRP A 221 10.50 13.20 -1.20
C TRP A 221 11.89 12.99 -0.56
N LEU A 222 12.91 13.73 -1.00
CA LEU A 222 14.25 13.67 -0.40
C LEU A 222 14.23 14.07 1.08
N SER A 223 13.52 15.15 1.44
CA SER A 223 13.34 15.58 2.83
C SER A 223 12.62 14.51 3.68
N SER A 224 11.63 13.84 3.08
CA SER A 224 10.94 12.73 3.75
C SER A 224 11.87 11.55 4.00
N LEU A 225 12.73 11.19 3.02
CA LEU A 225 13.73 10.15 3.21
C LEU A 225 14.73 10.51 4.32
N ASP A 226 15.13 11.79 4.45
CA ASP A 226 15.98 12.27 5.56
C ASP A 226 15.30 12.04 6.91
N THR A 227 14.02 12.40 7.00
CA THR A 227 13.21 12.23 8.22
C THR A 227 13.09 10.75 8.59
N LEU A 228 12.78 9.88 7.62
CA LEU A 228 12.62 8.45 7.86
C LEU A 228 13.93 7.76 8.26
N GLU A 229 15.05 8.15 7.63
CA GLU A 229 16.38 7.62 7.96
C GLU A 229 16.84 8.03 9.37
N ALA A 230 16.53 9.28 9.79
CA ALA A 230 16.85 9.79 11.12
C ALA A 230 16.17 9.01 12.26
N LEU A 231 15.06 8.32 12.00
CA LEU A 231 14.39 7.42 12.96
C LEU A 231 15.21 6.17 13.27
N LYS A 232 16.21 5.85 12.44
CA LYS A 232 17.04 4.64 12.55
C LYS A 232 16.20 3.36 12.64
N PRO A 233 15.31 3.10 11.68
CA PRO A 233 14.46 1.91 11.70
C PRO A 233 15.32 0.65 11.63
N LYS A 234 14.96 -0.35 12.43
CA LYS A 234 15.54 -1.70 12.35
C LYS A 234 14.90 -2.50 11.22
N LEU A 235 13.63 -2.24 10.96
CA LEU A 235 12.84 -2.85 9.90
C LEU A 235 12.01 -1.78 9.20
N ILE A 236 11.99 -1.81 7.87
CA ILE A 236 11.09 -1.02 7.03
C ILE A 236 10.09 -1.98 6.38
N VAL A 237 8.82 -1.68 6.54
CA VAL A 237 7.71 -2.32 5.85
C VAL A 237 7.25 -1.34 4.76
N PRO A 238 7.60 -1.60 3.47
CA PRO A 238 7.06 -0.83 2.37
C PRO A 238 5.60 -1.20 2.15
N SER A 239 4.82 -0.37 1.49
CA SER A 239 3.46 -0.82 1.12
C SER A 239 3.49 -1.97 0.12
N HIS A 240 4.46 -2.01 -0.78
CA HIS A 240 4.57 -3.07 -1.79
C HIS A 240 5.97 -3.65 -1.82
N GLY A 241 6.04 -4.99 -1.83
CA GLY A 241 7.25 -5.78 -1.88
C GLY A 241 7.77 -6.24 -0.52
N PRO A 242 8.90 -6.95 -0.46
CA PRO A 242 9.43 -7.51 0.77
C PRO A 242 9.90 -6.42 1.74
N THR A 243 9.81 -6.73 3.03
CA THR A 243 10.40 -5.92 4.10
C THR A 243 11.93 -5.89 3.99
N GLY A 244 12.53 -4.83 4.52
CA GLY A 244 13.99 -4.67 4.54
C GLY A 244 14.46 -3.77 5.66
N ASP A 245 15.69 -3.34 5.60
CA ASP A 245 16.29 -2.41 6.55
C ASP A 245 16.48 -1.00 5.94
N ALA A 246 17.21 -0.13 6.62
CA ALA A 246 17.48 1.22 6.15
C ALA A 246 18.22 1.30 4.79
N ALA A 247 18.82 0.20 4.31
CA ALA A 247 19.45 0.16 2.99
C ALA A 247 18.42 0.36 1.85
N MET A 248 17.12 0.16 2.12
CA MET A 248 16.05 0.44 1.15
C MET A 248 15.97 1.93 0.76
N ILE A 249 16.51 2.84 1.58
CA ILE A 249 16.47 4.30 1.33
C ILE A 249 17.46 4.73 0.24
N ALA A 250 18.65 4.11 0.21
CA ALA A 250 19.73 4.52 -0.67
C ALA A 250 19.38 4.48 -2.18
N PRO A 251 18.68 3.46 -2.72
CA PRO A 251 18.24 3.43 -4.12
C PRO A 251 17.32 4.62 -4.49
N TYR A 252 16.45 5.05 -3.58
CA TYR A 252 15.56 6.20 -3.78
C TYR A 252 16.34 7.50 -3.88
N ARG A 253 17.32 7.71 -2.98
CA ARG A 253 18.22 8.87 -3.06
C ARG A 253 18.99 8.89 -4.37
N ALA A 254 19.53 7.74 -4.80
CA ALA A 254 20.25 7.63 -6.06
C ALA A 254 19.36 7.91 -7.28
N TYR A 255 18.10 7.52 -7.24
CA TYR A 255 17.12 7.79 -8.28
C TYR A 255 16.81 9.29 -8.37
N PHE A 256 16.39 9.89 -7.25
CA PHE A 256 16.02 11.31 -7.21
C PHE A 256 17.20 12.27 -7.34
N GLY A 257 18.41 11.90 -6.89
CA GLY A 257 19.60 12.70 -7.05
C GLY A 257 20.09 12.84 -8.50
N ARG A 258 19.52 12.06 -9.42
CA ARG A 258 19.76 12.16 -10.88
C ARG A 258 18.69 12.98 -11.60
N ALA A 259 17.58 13.30 -10.94
CA ALA A 259 16.54 14.13 -11.53
C ALA A 259 17.01 15.59 -11.59
N PRO A 260 16.80 16.31 -12.70
CA PRO A 260 17.05 17.74 -12.74
C PRO A 260 16.12 18.42 -11.70
N VAL A 261 16.73 19.22 -10.84
CA VAL A 261 16.05 19.94 -9.72
C VAL A 261 15.41 21.22 -10.26
#